data_8fe72b271b0f9e05fa89855ab6b7529f
#
_entry.id   8fe72b271b0f9e05fa89855ab6b7529f
#
_cell.length_a   1.000
_cell.length_b   1.000
_cell.length_c   1.000
_cell.angle_alpha   90.00
_cell.angle_beta   90.00
_cell.angle_gamma   90.00
#
_symmetry.space_group_name_H-M   'P 1'
#
loop_
_entity.id
_entity.type
_entity.pdbx_description
1 polymer ?
#
loop_
_entity_poly.entity_id
_entity_poly.type
_entity_poly.pdbx_seq_one_letter_code
_entity_poly.pdbx_strand_id
1 'polypeptide(L)'
;MNCTIAIPKFEKDLFRKYMQSKYTAAIYRAGAKAVWINTDDLDKAIAEMLQCDGLLLSGGEDVDPKFYGQTPTEKCGEIVTRRDEVEMKMLEAFFATGKPILGICRGEQLMNVYFGGALHQDIADISKCSHDDYPHKNLGNHTVTIAEGSKLAQIMRRKTLRVNSLHHQATSTVGKDILISAVCEDGIVEGIEHATHPFCIGVQWHPEHMVRYSKQQRRIFEAFVKACTQN
;
A
#
# COMPACT_ATOMS: atom_id res chain seq x y z
N MET A 1 20.27 13.78 0.66
CA MET A 1 18.90 13.39 0.31
C MET A 1 17.98 14.35 1.04
N ASN A 2 17.30 15.22 0.29
CA ASN A 2 16.40 16.22 0.88
C ASN A 2 14.94 15.73 0.91
N CYS A 3 14.60 14.67 0.17
CA CYS A 3 13.25 14.12 0.13
C CYS A 3 13.00 13.19 1.33
N THR A 4 11.88 13.39 2.02
CA THR A 4 11.46 12.66 3.21
C THR A 4 10.11 12.00 2.99
N ILE A 5 9.98 10.74 3.39
CA ILE A 5 8.76 9.93 3.27
C ILE A 5 8.28 9.56 4.65
N ALA A 6 7.09 10.05 5.02
CA ALA A 6 6.42 9.68 6.25
C ALA A 6 5.89 8.24 6.17
N ILE A 7 6.08 7.47 7.23
CA ILE A 7 5.49 6.15 7.42
C ILE A 7 4.92 6.06 8.83
N PRO A 8 3.61 5.86 9.01
CA PRO A 8 3.02 5.67 10.33
C PRO A 8 3.62 4.45 11.04
N LYS A 9 3.93 4.58 12.33
CA LYS A 9 4.60 3.55 13.12
C LYS A 9 3.65 2.90 14.12
N PHE A 10 3.42 1.60 13.96
CA PHE A 10 2.56 0.80 14.86
C PHE A 10 3.27 -0.46 15.38
N GLU A 11 4.56 -0.37 15.68
CA GLU A 11 5.35 -1.54 16.05
C GLU A 11 5.14 -1.99 17.47
N LYS A 12 5.13 -3.34 17.65
CA LYS A 12 5.17 -3.97 18.96
C LYS A 12 6.26 -5.05 19.11
N ASP A 13 6.87 -5.57 18.00
CA ASP A 13 7.79 -6.70 18.07
C ASP A 13 8.97 -6.63 17.08
N LEU A 14 9.92 -7.56 17.23
CA LEU A 14 11.13 -7.66 16.39
C LEU A 14 10.83 -8.03 14.93
N PHE A 15 9.77 -8.80 14.68
CA PHE A 15 9.39 -9.18 13.32
C PHE A 15 8.91 -7.96 12.53
N ARG A 16 8.05 -7.16 13.15
CA ARG A 16 7.56 -5.91 12.56
C ARG A 16 8.70 -4.91 12.30
N LYS A 17 9.68 -4.81 13.21
CA LYS A 17 10.90 -4.02 12.98
C LYS A 17 11.70 -4.50 11.77
N TYR A 18 11.81 -5.81 11.59
CA TYR A 18 12.45 -6.37 10.40
C TYR A 18 11.69 -5.98 9.12
N MET A 19 10.36 -6.09 9.11
CA MET A 19 9.53 -5.70 7.97
C MET A 19 9.69 -4.22 7.63
N GLN A 20 9.73 -3.35 8.65
CA GLN A 20 9.97 -1.92 8.46
C GLN A 20 11.33 -1.62 7.82
N SER A 21 12.35 -2.41 8.12
CA SER A 21 13.67 -2.25 7.49
C SER A 21 13.61 -2.41 5.96
N LYS A 22 12.62 -3.18 5.44
CA LYS A 22 12.42 -3.36 4.00
C LYS A 22 11.89 -2.09 3.33
N TYR A 23 10.88 -1.44 3.94
CA TYR A 23 10.38 -0.15 3.45
C TYR A 23 11.48 0.92 3.50
N THR A 24 12.19 1.03 4.63
CA THR A 24 13.33 1.95 4.78
C THR A 24 14.38 1.73 3.70
N ALA A 25 14.77 0.46 3.45
CA ALA A 25 15.76 0.13 2.43
C ALA A 25 15.27 0.42 1.00
N ALA A 26 13.97 0.21 0.71
CA ALA A 26 13.38 0.51 -0.59
C ALA A 26 13.37 2.02 -0.88
N ILE A 27 12.92 2.82 0.10
CA ILE A 27 12.92 4.29 0.03
C ILE A 27 14.35 4.83 -0.11
N TYR A 28 15.29 4.34 0.69
CA TYR A 28 16.69 4.76 0.62
C TYR A 28 17.31 4.47 -0.76
N ARG A 29 17.03 3.29 -1.34
CA ARG A 29 17.47 2.93 -2.69
C ARG A 29 16.89 3.81 -3.77
N ALA A 30 15.70 4.33 -3.56
CA ALA A 30 15.04 5.28 -4.47
C ALA A 30 15.51 6.74 -4.30
N GLY A 31 16.39 7.01 -3.31
CA GLY A 31 17.00 8.33 -3.12
C GLY A 31 16.31 9.23 -2.10
N ALA A 32 15.48 8.68 -1.21
CA ALA A 32 14.81 9.44 -0.15
C ALA A 32 15.12 8.88 1.26
N LYS A 33 14.66 9.59 2.29
CA LYS A 33 14.76 9.20 3.70
C LYS A 33 13.38 8.81 4.23
N ALA A 34 13.26 7.64 4.84
CA ALA A 34 12.08 7.25 5.59
C ALA A 34 12.06 7.93 6.97
N VAL A 35 10.92 8.49 7.32
CA VAL A 35 10.63 9.09 8.63
C VAL A 35 9.48 8.31 9.26
N TRP A 36 9.78 7.56 10.32
CA TRP A 36 8.80 6.76 11.04
C TRP A 36 8.07 7.65 12.05
N ILE A 37 6.80 7.95 11.76
CA ILE A 37 5.96 8.85 12.56
C ILE A 37 5.39 8.10 13.77
N ASN A 38 5.69 8.57 14.97
CA ASN A 38 5.06 8.05 16.19
C ASN A 38 3.58 8.45 16.22
N THR A 39 2.70 7.46 16.40
CA THR A 39 1.25 7.61 16.32
C THR A 39 0.54 7.62 17.68
N ASP A 40 1.27 7.73 18.79
CA ASP A 40 0.69 7.78 20.13
C ASP A 40 -0.15 9.05 20.35
N ASP A 41 0.31 10.17 19.78
CA ASP A 41 -0.36 11.48 19.77
C ASP A 41 -0.69 11.82 18.30
N LEU A 42 -1.99 11.82 17.96
CA LEU A 42 -2.44 11.99 16.59
C LEU A 42 -2.14 13.37 16.02
N ASP A 43 -2.36 14.44 16.80
CA ASP A 43 -2.19 15.81 16.32
C ASP A 43 -0.70 16.08 16.03
N LYS A 44 0.17 15.60 16.90
CA LYS A 44 1.62 15.66 16.69
C LYS A 44 2.06 14.79 15.50
N ALA A 45 1.50 13.60 15.36
CA ALA A 45 1.78 12.71 14.24
C ALA A 45 1.40 13.36 12.90
N ILE A 46 0.22 13.96 12.81
CA ILE A 46 -0.22 14.69 11.62
C ILE A 46 0.70 15.89 11.34
N ALA A 47 1.02 16.69 12.35
CA ALA A 47 1.90 17.86 12.19
C ALA A 47 3.30 17.47 11.68
N GLU A 48 3.89 16.38 12.21
CA GLU A 48 5.18 15.84 11.76
C GLU A 48 5.10 15.26 10.34
N MET A 49 4.07 14.47 10.05
CA MET A 49 3.83 13.88 8.73
C MET A 49 3.69 14.95 7.63
N LEU A 50 2.98 16.04 7.90
CA LEU A 50 2.76 17.12 6.93
C LEU A 50 4.05 17.86 6.53
N GLN A 51 5.13 17.76 7.31
CA GLN A 51 6.45 18.26 6.95
C GLN A 51 7.18 17.36 5.95
N CYS A 52 6.72 16.12 5.75
CA CYS A 52 7.31 15.19 4.78
C CYS A 52 6.80 15.46 3.36
N ASP A 53 7.56 14.96 2.38
CA ASP A 53 7.30 15.17 0.95
C ASP A 53 6.38 14.09 0.36
N GLY A 54 6.23 12.95 1.04
CA GLY A 54 5.36 11.84 0.64
C GLY A 54 4.88 11.02 1.84
N LEU A 55 3.77 10.29 1.64
CA LEU A 55 3.21 9.36 2.62
C LEU A 55 3.25 7.93 2.07
N LEU A 56 3.82 7.00 2.84
CA LEU A 56 3.74 5.56 2.57
C LEU A 56 2.90 4.90 3.67
N LEU A 57 1.79 4.28 3.26
CA LEU A 57 0.97 3.40 4.10
C LEU A 57 1.46 1.97 3.92
N SER A 58 1.96 1.37 5.00
CA SER A 58 2.59 0.04 4.97
C SER A 58 1.59 -1.10 5.07
N GLY A 59 2.04 -2.32 4.76
CA GLY A 59 1.33 -3.55 5.07
C GLY A 59 1.14 -3.77 6.58
N GLY A 60 0.33 -4.76 6.93
CA GLY A 60 0.04 -5.06 8.33
C GLY A 60 -1.19 -5.91 8.52
N GLU A 61 -1.84 -5.74 9.66
CA GLU A 61 -3.04 -6.42 10.11
C GLU A 61 -4.26 -6.08 9.24
N ASP A 62 -5.35 -6.79 9.41
CA ASP A 62 -6.58 -6.56 8.65
C ASP A 62 -7.22 -5.21 8.99
N VAL A 63 -7.76 -4.57 7.97
CA VAL A 63 -8.58 -3.35 8.16
C VAL A 63 -9.92 -3.75 8.78
N ASP A 64 -10.30 -3.09 9.88
CA ASP A 64 -11.54 -3.37 10.61
C ASP A 64 -12.77 -3.23 9.68
N PRO A 65 -13.55 -4.31 9.49
CA PRO A 65 -14.73 -4.33 8.63
C PRO A 65 -15.77 -3.26 8.93
N LYS A 66 -15.80 -2.72 10.15
CA LYS A 66 -16.71 -1.61 10.50
C LYS A 66 -16.53 -0.38 9.59
N PHE A 67 -15.31 -0.14 9.06
CA PHE A 67 -15.02 1.02 8.22
C PHE A 67 -15.56 0.88 6.79
N TYR A 68 -15.95 -0.33 6.39
CA TYR A 68 -16.64 -0.58 5.11
C TYR A 68 -18.02 -1.22 5.30
N GLY A 69 -18.64 -0.97 6.48
CA GLY A 69 -20.04 -1.30 6.75
C GLY A 69 -20.32 -2.78 6.95
N GLN A 70 -19.31 -3.56 7.32
CA GLN A 70 -19.43 -5.00 7.56
C GLN A 70 -19.10 -5.37 9.01
N THR A 71 -19.52 -6.58 9.42
CA THR A 71 -19.11 -7.19 10.68
C THR A 71 -17.93 -8.14 10.44
N PRO A 72 -16.93 -8.20 11.32
CA PRO A 72 -15.84 -9.16 11.19
C PRO A 72 -16.34 -10.60 11.13
N THR A 73 -15.82 -11.38 10.18
CA THR A 73 -16.06 -12.82 10.09
C THR A 73 -14.99 -13.60 10.85
N GLU A 74 -15.21 -14.90 11.05
CA GLU A 74 -14.21 -15.79 11.67
C GLU A 74 -12.90 -15.92 10.84
N LYS A 75 -12.97 -15.53 9.56
CA LYS A 75 -11.82 -15.55 8.63
C LYS A 75 -10.93 -14.31 8.72
N CYS A 76 -11.35 -13.25 9.43
CA CYS A 76 -10.50 -12.10 9.70
C CYS A 76 -9.30 -12.49 10.56
N GLY A 77 -8.15 -11.93 10.22
CA GLY A 77 -6.95 -12.01 11.04
C GLY A 77 -6.96 -11.02 12.21
N GLU A 78 -5.78 -10.60 12.64
CA GLU A 78 -5.65 -9.57 13.68
C GLU A 78 -6.20 -8.23 13.19
N ILE A 79 -7.09 -7.60 13.96
CA ILE A 79 -7.63 -6.26 13.71
C ILE A 79 -7.09 -5.30 14.76
N VAL A 80 -6.50 -4.19 14.32
CA VAL A 80 -6.03 -3.12 15.19
C VAL A 80 -6.78 -1.83 14.86
N THR A 81 -8.02 -1.73 15.34
CA THR A 81 -8.94 -0.62 15.05
C THR A 81 -8.31 0.77 15.26
N ARG A 82 -7.51 0.95 16.32
CA ARG A 82 -6.81 2.21 16.57
C ARG A 82 -5.85 2.57 15.42
N ARG A 83 -5.21 1.58 14.79
CA ARG A 83 -4.34 1.80 13.65
C ARG A 83 -5.14 2.35 12.46
N ASP A 84 -6.29 1.75 12.19
CA ASP A 84 -7.17 2.19 11.10
C ASP A 84 -7.65 3.62 11.33
N GLU A 85 -8.14 3.94 12.54
CA GLU A 85 -8.60 5.28 12.90
C GLU A 85 -7.52 6.35 12.73
N VAL A 86 -6.30 6.05 13.14
CA VAL A 86 -5.17 6.97 13.03
C VAL A 86 -4.72 7.12 11.59
N GLU A 87 -4.50 6.01 10.87
CA GLU A 87 -4.02 6.07 9.48
C GLU A 87 -5.06 6.69 8.53
N MET A 88 -6.37 6.51 8.76
CA MET A 88 -7.41 7.19 7.99
C MET A 88 -7.36 8.70 8.16
N LYS A 89 -7.20 9.21 9.39
CA LYS A 89 -7.06 10.65 9.66
C LYS A 89 -5.76 11.22 9.09
N MET A 90 -4.67 10.45 9.17
CA MET A 90 -3.41 10.85 8.54
C MET A 90 -3.54 10.88 7.01
N LEU A 91 -4.19 9.89 6.41
CA LEU A 91 -4.47 9.85 4.98
C LEU A 91 -5.33 11.05 4.54
N GLU A 92 -6.41 11.35 5.27
CA GLU A 92 -7.28 12.50 5.02
C GLU A 92 -6.48 13.82 4.99
N ALA A 93 -5.71 14.08 6.06
CA ALA A 93 -4.89 15.28 6.17
C ALA A 93 -3.82 15.39 5.07
N PHE A 94 -3.19 14.25 4.73
CA PHE A 94 -2.14 14.24 3.72
C PHE A 94 -2.68 14.33 2.29
N PHE A 95 -3.79 13.66 2.00
CA PHE A 95 -4.46 13.71 0.69
C PHE A 95 -4.86 15.14 0.31
N ALA A 96 -5.33 15.93 1.28
CA ALA A 96 -5.68 17.32 1.09
C ALA A 96 -4.50 18.21 0.64
N THR A 97 -3.24 17.78 0.85
CA THR A 97 -2.05 18.52 0.41
C THR A 97 -1.72 18.32 -1.06
N GLY A 98 -2.28 17.31 -1.73
CA GLY A 98 -1.91 16.90 -3.09
C GLY A 98 -0.54 16.23 -3.20
N LYS A 99 0.18 16.04 -2.09
CA LYS A 99 1.49 15.36 -2.06
C LYS A 99 1.34 13.84 -2.33
N PRO A 100 2.38 13.20 -2.90
CA PRO A 100 2.33 11.79 -3.29
C PRO A 100 2.05 10.82 -2.14
N ILE A 101 1.20 9.81 -2.43
CA ILE A 101 0.80 8.75 -1.51
C ILE A 101 1.03 7.40 -2.17
N LEU A 102 1.68 6.48 -1.45
CA LEU A 102 1.86 5.08 -1.85
C LEU A 102 1.30 4.15 -0.77
N GLY A 103 0.32 3.32 -1.14
CA GLY A 103 -0.19 2.24 -0.29
C GLY A 103 0.40 0.89 -0.70
N ILE A 104 0.80 0.05 0.27
CA ILE A 104 1.32 -1.29 0.03
C ILE A 104 0.53 -2.29 0.87
N CYS A 105 -0.03 -3.32 0.23
CA CYS A 105 -0.83 -4.39 0.82
C CYS A 105 -1.99 -3.81 1.65
N ARG A 106 -1.98 -3.93 2.97
CA ARG A 106 -2.97 -3.28 3.83
C ARG A 106 -3.11 -1.77 3.54
N GLY A 107 -2.02 -1.06 3.20
CA GLY A 107 -2.07 0.36 2.83
C GLY A 107 -2.89 0.64 1.58
N GLU A 108 -2.88 -0.24 0.58
CA GLU A 108 -3.76 -0.20 -0.59
C GLU A 108 -5.21 -0.40 -0.16
N GLN A 109 -5.48 -1.40 0.67
CA GLN A 109 -6.82 -1.72 1.18
C GLN A 109 -7.40 -0.57 2.01
N LEU A 110 -6.61 0.02 2.90
CA LEU A 110 -7.01 1.18 3.71
C LEU A 110 -7.36 2.38 2.83
N MET A 111 -6.57 2.64 1.77
CA MET A 111 -6.88 3.69 0.80
C MET A 111 -8.23 3.43 0.12
N ASN A 112 -8.48 2.21 -0.35
CA ASN A 112 -9.76 1.85 -0.95
C ASN A 112 -10.93 2.10 0.01
N VAL A 113 -10.80 1.65 1.26
CA VAL A 113 -11.84 1.83 2.30
C VAL A 113 -12.04 3.32 2.64
N TYR A 114 -10.97 4.10 2.73
CA TYR A 114 -11.05 5.55 2.96
C TYR A 114 -11.90 6.26 1.89
N PHE A 115 -11.79 5.84 0.64
CA PHE A 115 -12.60 6.38 -0.47
C PHE A 115 -14.00 5.73 -0.58
N GLY A 116 -14.42 4.94 0.39
CA GLY A 116 -15.75 4.32 0.47
C GLY A 116 -15.87 2.98 -0.25
N GLY A 117 -14.78 2.34 -0.57
CA GLY A 117 -14.73 0.97 -1.07
C GLY A 117 -14.88 -0.07 0.04
N ALA A 118 -14.91 -1.34 -0.35
CA ALA A 118 -15.01 -2.48 0.56
C ALA A 118 -13.96 -3.55 0.23
N LEU A 119 -13.77 -4.50 1.16
CA LEU A 119 -12.83 -5.61 1.03
C LEU A 119 -13.56 -6.97 1.04
N HIS A 120 -12.97 -7.95 0.39
CA HIS A 120 -13.16 -9.36 0.72
C HIS A 120 -12.39 -9.64 1.99
N GLN A 121 -13.08 -10.07 3.05
CA GLN A 121 -12.45 -10.39 4.34
C GLN A 121 -11.58 -11.64 4.27
N ASP A 122 -11.77 -12.47 3.26
CA ASP A 122 -10.94 -13.61 2.91
C ASP A 122 -11.16 -13.97 1.44
N ILE A 123 -10.09 -14.24 0.70
CA ILE A 123 -10.15 -14.58 -0.73
C ILE A 123 -9.94 -16.07 -1.00
N ALA A 124 -9.76 -16.90 0.02
CA ALA A 124 -9.45 -18.33 -0.16
C ALA A 124 -10.50 -19.08 -0.98
N ASP A 125 -11.79 -18.71 -0.83
CA ASP A 125 -12.88 -19.37 -1.53
C ASP A 125 -13.13 -18.86 -2.96
N ILE A 126 -12.56 -17.71 -3.32
CA ILE A 126 -12.76 -17.04 -4.61
C ILE A 126 -11.52 -17.01 -5.48
N SER A 127 -10.34 -17.07 -4.86
CA SER A 127 -9.06 -17.07 -5.56
C SER A 127 -8.73 -18.44 -6.14
N LYS A 128 -8.10 -18.43 -7.32
CA LYS A 128 -7.51 -19.60 -7.97
C LYS A 128 -5.99 -19.60 -7.94
N CYS A 129 -5.41 -18.51 -7.47
CA CYS A 129 -3.97 -18.33 -7.30
C CYS A 129 -3.59 -18.44 -5.82
N SER A 130 -2.32 -18.70 -5.54
CA SER A 130 -1.80 -18.57 -4.17
C SER A 130 -1.51 -17.11 -3.87
N HIS A 131 -2.19 -16.58 -2.86
CA HIS A 131 -2.01 -15.18 -2.40
C HIS A 131 -1.29 -15.07 -1.05
N ASP A 132 -0.98 -16.19 -0.39
CA ASP A 132 -0.19 -16.23 0.83
C ASP A 132 1.00 -17.18 0.68
N ASP A 133 2.09 -16.67 0.09
CA ASP A 133 3.32 -17.42 -0.17
C ASP A 133 4.53 -16.77 0.50
N TYR A 134 4.52 -16.73 1.83
CA TYR A 134 5.57 -16.12 2.62
C TYR A 134 6.98 -16.70 2.38
N PRO A 135 7.17 -18.02 2.19
CA PRO A 135 8.49 -18.59 1.87
C PRO A 135 9.13 -17.96 0.62
N HIS A 136 8.31 -17.58 -0.37
CA HIS A 136 8.77 -17.02 -1.64
C HIS A 136 8.55 -15.52 -1.78
N LYS A 137 8.40 -14.78 -0.67
CA LYS A 137 8.15 -13.32 -0.64
C LYS A 137 9.10 -12.45 -1.48
N ASN A 138 10.28 -12.94 -1.79
CA ASN A 138 11.28 -12.25 -2.62
C ASN A 138 11.14 -12.57 -4.12
N LEU A 139 10.28 -13.53 -4.49
CA LEU A 139 10.04 -14.02 -5.84
C LEU A 139 8.60 -13.73 -6.24
N GLY A 140 8.36 -13.58 -7.53
CA GLY A 140 6.99 -13.50 -8.02
C GLY A 140 6.33 -14.89 -8.04
N ASN A 141 5.15 -15.02 -7.46
CA ASN A 141 4.38 -16.27 -7.43
C ASN A 141 3.17 -16.26 -8.37
N HIS A 142 2.57 -15.11 -8.64
CA HIS A 142 1.52 -14.97 -9.65
C HIS A 142 1.75 -13.79 -10.61
N THR A 143 0.92 -13.69 -11.64
CA THR A 143 1.02 -12.65 -12.66
C THR A 143 -0.17 -11.69 -12.54
N VAL A 144 0.12 -10.40 -12.57
CA VAL A 144 -0.91 -9.36 -12.66
C VAL A 144 -0.89 -8.72 -14.04
N THR A 145 -2.09 -8.41 -14.57
CA THR A 145 -2.28 -7.59 -15.76
C THR A 145 -2.48 -6.15 -15.33
N ILE A 146 -1.69 -5.25 -15.90
CA ILE A 146 -1.70 -3.82 -15.60
C ILE A 146 -2.63 -3.11 -16.60
N ALA A 147 -3.55 -2.29 -16.08
CA ALA A 147 -4.51 -1.56 -16.87
C ALA A 147 -3.81 -0.54 -17.79
N GLU A 148 -4.13 -0.59 -19.07
CA GLU A 148 -3.58 0.34 -20.07
C GLU A 148 -4.01 1.78 -19.76
N GLY A 149 -3.11 2.74 -19.92
CA GLY A 149 -3.36 4.15 -19.61
C GLY A 149 -3.23 4.53 -18.13
N SER A 150 -3.13 3.56 -17.20
CA SER A 150 -2.96 3.83 -15.77
C SER A 150 -1.60 4.48 -15.47
N LYS A 151 -1.52 5.20 -14.34
CA LYS A 151 -0.24 5.70 -13.79
C LYS A 151 0.71 4.53 -13.51
N LEU A 152 0.15 3.43 -12.99
CA LEU A 152 0.93 2.21 -12.76
C LEU A 152 1.54 1.65 -14.05
N ALA A 153 0.81 1.68 -15.19
CA ALA A 153 1.33 1.25 -16.49
C ALA A 153 2.50 2.12 -16.95
N GLN A 154 2.42 3.43 -16.74
CA GLN A 154 3.50 4.37 -17.07
C GLN A 154 4.75 4.11 -16.24
N ILE A 155 4.59 3.74 -14.96
CA ILE A 155 5.68 3.40 -14.05
C ILE A 155 6.32 2.07 -14.43
N MET A 156 5.51 1.02 -14.58
CA MET A 156 6.00 -0.34 -14.82
C MET A 156 6.54 -0.55 -16.21
N ARG A 157 5.94 0.11 -17.21
CA ARG A 157 6.26 -0.02 -18.65
C ARG A 157 6.16 -1.49 -19.10
N ARG A 158 5.13 -2.18 -18.62
CA ARG A 158 4.81 -3.58 -18.91
C ARG A 158 3.30 -3.78 -18.86
N LYS A 159 2.77 -4.67 -19.71
CA LYS A 159 1.36 -5.08 -19.68
C LYS A 159 1.09 -6.10 -18.58
N THR A 160 2.08 -6.92 -18.27
CA THR A 160 2.02 -7.94 -17.23
C THR A 160 3.24 -7.88 -16.34
N LEU A 161 3.08 -8.25 -15.08
CA LEU A 161 4.15 -8.26 -14.10
C LEU A 161 4.00 -9.48 -13.17
N ARG A 162 5.11 -10.17 -12.88
CA ARG A 162 5.16 -11.14 -11.80
C ARG A 162 5.37 -10.44 -10.47
N VAL A 163 4.49 -10.75 -9.50
CA VAL A 163 4.48 -10.15 -8.16
C VAL A 163 4.49 -11.24 -7.08
N ASN A 164 4.98 -10.91 -5.90
CA ASN A 164 4.81 -11.75 -4.72
C ASN A 164 3.41 -11.53 -4.13
N SER A 165 2.97 -12.39 -3.23
CA SER A 165 1.67 -12.28 -2.61
C SER A 165 1.72 -12.78 -1.17
N LEU A 166 1.26 -11.96 -0.24
CA LEU A 166 1.32 -12.17 1.20
C LEU A 166 0.05 -11.58 1.85
N HIS A 167 -1.12 -11.93 1.30
CA HIS A 167 -2.39 -11.41 1.77
C HIS A 167 -3.50 -12.44 1.61
N HIS A 168 -4.49 -12.38 2.50
CA HIS A 168 -5.71 -13.17 2.42
C HIS A 168 -6.97 -12.31 2.23
N GLN A 169 -6.82 -10.98 2.26
CA GLN A 169 -7.86 -10.01 1.95
C GLN A 169 -7.53 -9.28 0.65
N ALA A 170 -8.53 -8.72 -0.02
CA ALA A 170 -8.36 -7.90 -1.22
C ALA A 170 -9.53 -6.93 -1.40
N THR A 171 -9.31 -5.88 -2.22
CA THR A 171 -10.37 -4.97 -2.66
C THR A 171 -11.49 -5.73 -3.37
N SER A 172 -12.74 -5.58 -2.86
CA SER A 172 -13.96 -6.17 -3.47
C SER A 172 -14.75 -5.15 -4.26
N THR A 173 -14.95 -3.98 -3.70
CA THR A 173 -15.62 -2.85 -4.35
C THR A 173 -14.70 -1.64 -4.26
N VAL A 174 -14.43 -1.00 -5.38
CA VAL A 174 -13.58 0.20 -5.40
C VAL A 174 -14.31 1.43 -4.89
N GLY A 175 -13.60 2.27 -4.17
CA GLY A 175 -14.08 3.52 -3.64
C GLY A 175 -14.34 4.58 -4.71
N LYS A 176 -14.89 5.71 -4.29
CA LYS A 176 -15.14 6.85 -5.16
C LYS A 176 -13.83 7.38 -5.76
N ASP A 177 -13.85 7.65 -7.07
CA ASP A 177 -12.72 8.15 -7.84
C ASP A 177 -11.47 7.22 -7.80
N ILE A 178 -11.64 5.95 -7.43
CA ILE A 178 -10.62 4.92 -7.49
C ILE A 178 -10.75 4.11 -8.78
N LEU A 179 -9.62 3.91 -9.45
CA LEU A 179 -9.48 3.10 -10.65
C LEU A 179 -8.67 1.85 -10.33
N ILE A 180 -9.07 0.72 -10.89
CA ILE A 180 -8.30 -0.51 -10.81
C ILE A 180 -7.13 -0.39 -11.80
N SER A 181 -5.90 -0.48 -11.31
CA SER A 181 -4.68 -0.36 -12.12
C SER A 181 -3.96 -1.69 -12.35
N ALA A 182 -4.26 -2.73 -11.56
CA ALA A 182 -3.77 -4.08 -11.78
C ALA A 182 -4.75 -5.13 -11.28
N VAL A 183 -4.83 -6.27 -12.00
CA VAL A 183 -5.69 -7.42 -11.63
C VAL A 183 -4.91 -8.72 -11.84
N CYS A 184 -5.02 -9.65 -10.90
CA CYS A 184 -4.53 -11.02 -11.04
C CYS A 184 -5.36 -11.81 -12.07
N GLU A 185 -4.82 -12.89 -12.59
CA GLU A 185 -5.50 -13.76 -13.58
C GLU A 185 -6.79 -14.41 -13.04
N ASP A 186 -6.96 -14.50 -11.72
CA ASP A 186 -8.17 -14.97 -11.05
C ASP A 186 -9.21 -13.88 -10.75
N GLY A 187 -8.93 -12.64 -11.16
CA GLY A 187 -9.83 -11.50 -11.01
C GLY A 187 -9.63 -10.70 -9.72
N ILE A 188 -8.73 -11.12 -8.84
CA ILE A 188 -8.40 -10.39 -7.61
C ILE A 188 -7.73 -9.05 -7.98
N VAL A 189 -8.22 -7.96 -7.38
CA VAL A 189 -7.64 -6.62 -7.54
C VAL A 189 -6.29 -6.58 -6.85
N GLU A 190 -5.27 -6.18 -7.59
CA GLU A 190 -3.87 -6.13 -7.15
C GLU A 190 -3.27 -4.73 -7.19
N GLY A 191 -4.00 -3.77 -7.71
CA GLY A 191 -3.57 -2.39 -7.70
C GLY A 191 -4.69 -1.42 -7.98
N ILE A 192 -4.64 -0.30 -7.30
CA ILE A 192 -5.57 0.81 -7.44
C ILE A 192 -4.81 2.13 -7.61
N GLU A 193 -5.49 3.12 -8.17
CA GLU A 193 -4.99 4.50 -8.22
C GLU A 193 -6.14 5.49 -8.18
N HIS A 194 -5.92 6.65 -7.58
CA HIS A 194 -6.92 7.72 -7.59
C HIS A 194 -6.92 8.43 -8.95
N ALA A 195 -8.11 8.62 -9.53
CA ALA A 195 -8.28 9.10 -10.90
C ALA A 195 -7.61 10.46 -11.16
N THR A 196 -7.81 11.41 -10.25
CA THR A 196 -7.38 12.82 -10.44
C THR A 196 -6.17 13.23 -9.60
N HIS A 197 -5.83 12.49 -8.52
CA HIS A 197 -4.67 12.83 -7.71
C HIS A 197 -3.37 12.55 -8.48
N PRO A 198 -2.37 13.47 -8.48
CA PRO A 198 -1.15 13.31 -9.26
C PRO A 198 -0.41 12.00 -9.01
N PHE A 199 -0.28 11.59 -7.74
CA PHE A 199 0.33 10.33 -7.33
C PHE A 199 -0.33 9.80 -6.06
N CYS A 200 -1.40 9.04 -6.20
CA CYS A 200 -2.03 8.28 -5.12
C CYS A 200 -2.28 6.89 -5.68
N ILE A 201 -1.36 5.96 -5.37
CA ILE A 201 -1.28 4.62 -5.96
C ILE A 201 -1.20 3.61 -4.83
N GLY A 202 -1.99 2.54 -4.92
CA GLY A 202 -1.92 1.37 -4.05
C GLY A 202 -1.55 0.12 -4.83
N VAL A 203 -0.74 -0.75 -4.23
CA VAL A 203 -0.44 -2.09 -4.74
C VAL A 203 -0.64 -3.13 -3.65
N GLN A 204 -1.31 -4.23 -4.00
CA GLN A 204 -1.65 -5.27 -3.04
C GLN A 204 -0.45 -6.16 -2.69
N TRP A 205 0.47 -6.35 -3.64
CA TRP A 205 1.72 -7.08 -3.41
C TRP A 205 2.74 -6.27 -2.60
N HIS A 206 3.88 -6.90 -2.28
CA HIS A 206 4.96 -6.35 -1.46
C HIS A 206 6.23 -6.05 -2.29
N PRO A 207 6.29 -4.92 -3.03
CA PRO A 207 7.45 -4.58 -3.85
C PRO A 207 8.74 -4.38 -3.02
N GLU A 208 8.64 -3.98 -1.74
CA GLU A 208 9.78 -3.74 -0.84
C GLU A 208 10.62 -4.99 -0.60
N HIS A 209 10.02 -6.18 -0.70
CA HIS A 209 10.78 -7.45 -0.63
C HIS A 209 11.56 -7.76 -1.90
N MET A 210 11.10 -7.23 -3.04
CA MET A 210 11.63 -7.55 -4.37
C MET A 210 12.61 -6.51 -4.92
N VAL A 211 12.74 -5.32 -4.32
CA VAL A 211 13.58 -4.22 -4.83
C VAL A 211 15.05 -4.60 -5.04
N ARG A 212 15.56 -5.60 -4.31
CA ARG A 212 16.94 -6.07 -4.45
C ARG A 212 17.15 -6.78 -5.79
N TYR A 213 16.15 -7.52 -6.27
CA TYR A 213 16.26 -8.47 -7.36
C TYR A 213 15.51 -8.04 -8.62
N SER A 214 14.48 -7.18 -8.50
CA SER A 214 13.62 -6.76 -9.60
C SER A 214 13.73 -5.26 -9.88
N LYS A 215 14.15 -4.94 -11.11
CA LYS A 215 14.18 -3.54 -11.60
C LYS A 215 12.77 -2.96 -11.69
N GLN A 216 11.77 -3.78 -12.04
CA GLN A 216 10.38 -3.35 -12.15
C GLN A 216 9.84 -2.91 -10.80
N GLN A 217 10.11 -3.68 -9.75
CA GLN A 217 9.65 -3.36 -8.40
C GLN A 217 10.32 -2.09 -7.84
N ARG A 218 11.58 -1.83 -8.20
CA ARG A 218 12.26 -0.57 -7.85
C ARG A 218 11.58 0.65 -8.45
N ARG A 219 11.03 0.55 -9.67
CA ARG A 219 10.39 1.66 -10.36
C ARG A 219 9.21 2.28 -9.60
N ILE A 220 8.50 1.49 -8.78
CA ILE A 220 7.41 2.02 -7.94
C ILE A 220 7.98 3.06 -6.98
N PHE A 221 9.03 2.70 -6.24
CA PHE A 221 9.66 3.60 -5.27
C PHE A 221 10.38 4.76 -5.96
N GLU A 222 11.07 4.51 -7.08
CA GLU A 222 11.73 5.55 -7.89
C GLU A 222 10.72 6.57 -8.40
N ALA A 223 9.56 6.13 -8.89
CA ALA A 223 8.48 7.02 -9.36
C ALA A 223 7.84 7.80 -8.21
N PHE A 224 7.62 7.13 -7.07
CA PHE A 224 7.08 7.75 -5.87
C PHE A 224 8.01 8.88 -5.37
N VAL A 225 9.29 8.58 -5.17
CA VAL A 225 10.28 9.57 -4.72
C VAL A 225 10.44 10.70 -5.75
N LYS A 226 10.43 10.38 -7.04
CA LYS A 226 10.47 11.41 -8.09
C LYS A 226 9.27 12.34 -8.01
N ALA A 227 8.06 11.81 -7.79
CA ALA A 227 6.86 12.64 -7.62
C ALA A 227 6.99 13.54 -6.38
N CYS A 228 7.55 13.06 -5.27
CA CYS A 228 7.79 13.84 -4.05
C CYS A 228 8.79 15.00 -4.24
N THR A 229 9.65 14.94 -5.25
CA THR A 229 10.66 15.97 -5.50
C THR A 229 10.24 16.99 -6.56
N GLN A 230 9.08 16.81 -7.17
CA GLN A 230 8.56 17.68 -8.24
C GLN A 230 7.42 18.61 -7.78
N ASN A 231 6.99 18.50 -6.53
CA ASN A 231 5.97 19.35 -5.89
C ASN A 231 6.58 20.53 -5.17
#